data_aad462c99aecb58ad3adf7a84232c9d5
#
_entry.id   aad462c99aecb58ad3adf7a84232c9d5
#
_cell.length_a   1.000
_cell.length_b   1.000
_cell.length_c   1.000
_cell.angle_alpha   90.00
_cell.angle_beta   90.00
_cell.angle_gamma   90.00
#
_symmetry.space_group_name_H-M   'P 1'
#
loop_
_entity.id
_entity.type
_entity.pdbx_description
1 polymer ?
#
loop_
_entity_poly.entity_id
_entity_poly.type
_entity_poly.pdbx_seq_one_letter_code
_entity_poly.pdbx_strand_id
1 'polypeptide(L)'
;LGSNIGDKKNHIQSALNKIDRTIGNIISISSLYENPSEGFEGEMFYNCCISLETIFSAKELLKKLLVVEKEGGRVRSNDKGYVSRTIDLDILFYEDEIINSKDLIIPHPKLHQRKFVIKPLLEIAKGKIHPIIKKSILQMAEDLKDFSEIKKIKEQLLNPVYNSLLSYNNIVVEGNIGVGKTSLSKK
;
A
#
# COMPACT_ATOMS: atom_id res chain seq x y z
N LEU A 1 -1.30 0.28 -2.98
CA LEU A 1 -2.09 1.49 -3.22
C LEU A 1 -1.58 2.19 -4.47
N GLY A 2 -2.49 2.66 -5.33
CA GLY A 2 -2.17 3.39 -6.55
C GLY A 2 -3.14 4.55 -6.81
N SER A 3 -2.65 5.65 -7.40
CA SER A 3 -3.45 6.81 -7.79
C SER A 3 -2.84 7.48 -9.02
N ASN A 4 -3.68 7.90 -10.00
CA ASN A 4 -3.21 8.63 -11.18
C ASN A 4 -4.10 9.80 -11.60
N ILE A 5 -4.99 10.28 -10.75
CA ILE A 5 -5.83 11.44 -11.01
C ILE A 5 -5.68 12.46 -9.89
N GLY A 6 -5.61 13.74 -10.23
CA GLY A 6 -5.64 14.86 -9.30
C GLY A 6 -4.45 14.86 -8.32
N ASP A 7 -4.69 15.20 -7.05
CA ASP A 7 -3.66 15.16 -6.01
C ASP A 7 -3.41 13.72 -5.55
N LYS A 8 -2.63 12.99 -6.33
CA LYS A 8 -2.30 11.57 -6.15
C LYS A 8 -1.75 11.26 -4.76
N LYS A 9 -0.88 12.13 -4.25
CA LYS A 9 -0.29 11.96 -2.92
C LYS A 9 -1.35 12.09 -1.82
N ASN A 10 -2.19 13.10 -1.90
CA ASN A 10 -3.26 13.30 -0.92
C ASN A 10 -4.30 12.18 -0.97
N HIS A 11 -4.63 11.66 -2.14
CA HIS A 11 -5.52 10.50 -2.26
C HIS A 11 -4.95 9.26 -1.56
N ILE A 12 -3.65 8.97 -1.77
CA ILE A 12 -2.97 7.87 -1.08
C ILE A 12 -2.91 8.12 0.42
N GLN A 13 -2.53 9.33 0.88
CA GLN A 13 -2.46 9.66 2.29
C GLN A 13 -3.82 9.55 2.99
N SER A 14 -4.89 10.02 2.33
CA SER A 14 -6.25 9.92 2.85
C SER A 14 -6.70 8.46 2.98
N ALA A 15 -6.36 7.62 2.01
CA ALA A 15 -6.62 6.18 2.08
C ALA A 15 -5.85 5.51 3.23
N LEU A 16 -4.57 5.85 3.44
CA LEU A 16 -3.78 5.36 4.58
C LEU A 16 -4.42 5.72 5.91
N ASN A 17 -4.79 6.99 6.09
CA ASN A 17 -5.45 7.47 7.30
C ASN A 17 -6.78 6.73 7.55
N LYS A 18 -7.54 6.43 6.50
CA LYS A 18 -8.80 5.70 6.61
C LYS A 18 -8.58 4.22 6.95
N ILE A 19 -7.61 3.56 6.29
CA ILE A 19 -7.24 2.17 6.55
C ILE A 19 -6.83 2.00 8.02
N ASP A 20 -5.92 2.84 8.51
CA ASP A 20 -5.43 2.77 9.89
C ASP A 20 -6.55 2.93 10.91
N ARG A 21 -7.48 3.86 10.67
CA ARG A 21 -8.60 4.14 11.59
C ARG A 21 -9.71 3.09 11.59
N THR A 22 -9.92 2.34 10.50
CA THR A 22 -11.14 1.54 10.32
C THR A 22 -10.91 0.08 9.94
N ILE A 23 -9.69 -0.29 9.58
CA ILE A 23 -9.37 -1.63 9.08
C ILE A 23 -8.32 -2.32 9.94
N GLY A 24 -7.25 -1.61 10.32
CA GLY A 24 -6.19 -2.21 11.11
C GLY A 24 -4.98 -1.31 11.20
N ASN A 25 -3.98 -1.78 11.92
CA ASN A 25 -2.78 -1.01 12.23
C ASN A 25 -1.76 -1.08 11.09
N ILE A 26 -1.34 0.05 10.54
CA ILE A 26 -0.30 0.10 9.51
C ILE A 26 1.08 -0.02 10.16
N ILE A 27 1.76 -1.14 9.91
CA ILE A 27 3.08 -1.44 10.49
C ILE A 27 4.21 -0.78 9.71
N SER A 28 4.12 -0.77 8.38
CA SER A 28 5.14 -0.15 7.53
C SER A 28 4.55 0.40 6.24
N ILE A 29 5.19 1.46 5.73
CA ILE A 29 4.83 2.13 4.48
C ILE A 29 6.10 2.25 3.64
N SER A 30 6.05 1.84 2.38
CA SER A 30 7.13 2.06 1.44
C SER A 30 7.20 3.52 1.00
N SER A 31 8.26 3.88 0.32
CA SER A 31 8.32 5.12 -0.44
C SER A 31 7.25 5.15 -1.54
N LEU A 32 6.94 6.37 -2.00
CA LEU A 32 6.15 6.58 -3.21
C LEU A 32 7.00 6.36 -4.46
N TYR A 33 6.41 5.70 -5.45
CA TYR A 33 7.00 5.48 -6.75
C TYR A 33 6.08 5.99 -7.85
N GLU A 34 6.67 6.69 -8.82
CA GLU A 34 6.00 7.15 -10.03
C GLU A 34 6.33 6.22 -11.19
N ASN A 35 5.33 5.83 -11.97
CA ASN A 35 5.45 5.01 -13.16
C ASN A 35 4.34 5.33 -14.17
N PRO A 36 4.55 5.01 -15.47
CA PRO A 36 3.50 5.13 -16.49
C PRO A 36 2.28 4.26 -16.18
N SER A 37 1.13 4.64 -16.73
CA SER A 37 -0.06 3.77 -16.75
C SER A 37 0.21 2.50 -17.55
N GLU A 38 -0.27 1.34 -17.06
CA GLU A 38 -0.11 0.03 -17.70
C GLU A 38 -1.37 -0.30 -18.51
N GLY A 39 -1.21 -0.49 -19.83
CA GLY A 39 -2.28 -0.99 -20.70
C GLY A 39 -3.31 0.05 -21.15
N PHE A 40 -3.11 1.34 -20.88
CA PHE A 40 -3.92 2.44 -21.39
C PHE A 40 -3.13 3.75 -21.36
N GLU A 41 -3.57 4.74 -22.15
CA GLU A 41 -3.04 6.09 -22.10
C GLU A 41 -3.66 6.85 -20.93
N GLY A 42 -2.82 7.36 -20.02
CA GLY A 42 -3.27 8.08 -18.83
C GLY A 42 -2.12 8.76 -18.12
N GLU A 43 -2.44 9.54 -17.10
CA GLU A 43 -1.44 10.18 -16.26
C GLU A 43 -0.57 9.13 -15.53
N MET A 44 0.64 9.55 -15.16
CA MET A 44 1.57 8.76 -14.36
C MET A 44 0.92 8.37 -13.02
N PHE A 45 1.09 7.11 -12.62
CA PHE A 45 0.66 6.63 -11.32
C PHE A 45 1.66 6.98 -10.22
N TYR A 46 1.14 7.26 -9.03
CA TYR A 46 1.87 7.11 -7.78
C TYR A 46 1.46 5.80 -7.13
N ASN A 47 2.45 4.97 -6.75
CA ASN A 47 2.24 3.68 -6.11
C ASN A 47 3.05 3.56 -4.82
N CYS A 48 2.49 2.88 -3.81
CA CYS A 48 3.20 2.44 -2.61
C CYS A 48 2.65 1.10 -2.11
N CYS A 49 3.41 0.44 -1.25
CA CYS A 49 2.97 -0.74 -0.50
C CYS A 49 2.91 -0.44 0.99
N ILE A 50 2.03 -1.13 1.68
CA ILE A 50 1.94 -1.13 3.14
C ILE A 50 1.95 -2.55 3.67
N SER A 51 2.40 -2.71 4.90
CA SER A 51 2.14 -3.87 5.74
C SER A 51 1.09 -3.49 6.78
N LEU A 52 0.07 -4.31 6.92
CA LEU A 52 -1.12 -4.05 7.75
C LEU A 52 -1.40 -5.24 8.66
N GLU A 53 -1.59 -4.99 9.95
CA GLU A 53 -2.21 -5.94 10.87
C GLU A 53 -3.69 -5.68 10.98
N THR A 54 -4.51 -6.72 10.85
CA THR A 54 -5.97 -6.62 10.90
C THR A 54 -6.59 -7.87 11.50
N ILE A 55 -7.75 -7.70 12.13
CA ILE A 55 -8.57 -8.80 12.65
C ILE A 55 -9.53 -9.38 11.60
N PHE A 56 -9.64 -8.73 10.42
CA PHE A 56 -10.58 -9.13 9.39
C PHE A 56 -9.98 -10.21 8.50
N SER A 57 -10.75 -11.23 8.15
CA SER A 57 -10.39 -12.20 7.11
C SER A 57 -10.10 -11.52 5.78
N ALA A 58 -9.37 -12.19 4.89
CA ALA A 58 -9.02 -11.64 3.56
C ALA A 58 -10.25 -11.16 2.77
N LYS A 59 -11.37 -11.88 2.87
CA LYS A 59 -12.63 -11.51 2.20
C LYS A 59 -13.29 -10.27 2.81
N GLU A 60 -13.26 -10.13 4.12
CA GLU A 60 -13.77 -8.94 4.82
C GLU A 60 -12.87 -7.75 4.57
N LEU A 61 -11.54 -7.95 4.59
CA LEU A 61 -10.56 -6.93 4.24
C LEU A 61 -10.84 -6.36 2.83
N LEU A 62 -11.05 -7.25 1.83
CA LEU A 62 -11.40 -6.80 0.48
C LEU A 62 -12.64 -5.90 0.48
N LYS A 63 -13.71 -6.30 1.17
CA LYS A 63 -14.94 -5.49 1.24
C LYS A 63 -14.68 -4.12 1.84
N LYS A 64 -13.87 -4.05 2.91
CA LYS A 64 -13.52 -2.78 3.56
C LYS A 64 -12.65 -1.88 2.68
N LEU A 65 -11.67 -2.45 1.96
CA LEU A 65 -10.85 -1.70 1.02
C LEU A 65 -11.70 -1.12 -0.13
N LEU A 66 -12.68 -1.87 -0.64
CA LEU A 66 -13.63 -1.37 -1.65
C LEU A 66 -14.47 -0.18 -1.15
N VAL A 67 -14.80 -0.15 0.15
CA VAL A 67 -15.47 1.01 0.76
C VAL A 67 -14.52 2.22 0.80
N VAL A 68 -13.25 2.02 1.19
CA VAL A 68 -12.25 3.09 1.19
C VAL A 68 -12.05 3.66 -0.22
N GLU A 69 -11.96 2.82 -1.25
CA GLU A 69 -11.88 3.26 -2.65
C GLU A 69 -13.09 4.12 -3.06
N LYS A 70 -14.31 3.64 -2.74
CA LYS A 70 -15.55 4.35 -3.06
C LYS A 70 -15.60 5.72 -2.38
N GLU A 71 -15.25 5.80 -1.09
CA GLU A 71 -15.19 7.05 -0.34
C GLU A 71 -14.07 7.97 -0.82
N GLY A 72 -12.97 7.40 -1.37
CA GLY A 72 -11.89 8.13 -2.04
C GLY A 72 -12.25 8.64 -3.45
N GLY A 73 -13.52 8.54 -3.85
CA GLY A 73 -14.01 9.05 -5.13
C GLY A 73 -13.79 8.13 -6.33
N ARG A 74 -13.43 6.85 -6.10
CA ARG A 74 -13.32 5.89 -7.20
C ARG A 74 -14.69 5.59 -7.79
N VAL A 75 -14.87 5.93 -9.06
CA VAL A 75 -16.05 5.54 -9.87
C VAL A 75 -15.67 4.30 -10.68
N ARG A 76 -16.38 3.20 -10.50
CA ARG A 76 -16.24 2.00 -11.33
C ARG A 76 -17.14 2.14 -12.55
N SER A 77 -16.56 2.28 -13.74
CA SER A 77 -17.32 2.20 -15.00
C SER A 77 -17.59 0.72 -15.34
N ASN A 78 -18.67 0.48 -16.07
CA ASN A 78 -18.97 -0.85 -16.62
C ASN A 78 -18.10 -1.18 -17.84
N ASP A 79 -17.24 -0.27 -18.27
CA ASP A 79 -16.37 -0.44 -19.42
C ASP A 79 -15.26 -1.46 -19.11
N LYS A 80 -15.07 -2.41 -20.03
CA LYS A 80 -14.02 -3.42 -19.94
C LYS A 80 -12.67 -2.78 -20.28
N GLY A 81 -11.96 -2.23 -19.29
CA GLY A 81 -10.61 -1.68 -19.49
C GLY A 81 -10.02 -1.08 -18.22
N TYR A 82 -8.70 -0.85 -18.27
CA TYR A 82 -8.03 -0.05 -17.25
C TYR A 82 -8.36 1.42 -17.49
N VAL A 83 -8.80 2.10 -16.44
CA VAL A 83 -9.15 3.52 -16.45
C VAL A 83 -8.39 4.26 -15.36
N SER A 84 -8.19 5.55 -15.55
CA SER A 84 -7.64 6.44 -14.53
C SER A 84 -8.52 6.45 -13.28
N ARG A 85 -7.89 6.53 -12.10
CA ARG A 85 -8.58 6.41 -10.80
C ARG A 85 -7.94 7.23 -9.71
N THR A 86 -8.79 7.77 -8.84
CA THR A 86 -8.35 8.53 -7.65
C THR A 86 -7.58 7.66 -6.68
N ILE A 87 -8.03 6.42 -6.45
CA ILE A 87 -7.37 5.45 -5.57
C ILE A 87 -7.68 4.01 -6.00
N ASP A 88 -6.69 3.13 -5.89
CA ASP A 88 -6.75 1.70 -6.15
C ASP A 88 -6.08 0.94 -5.02
N LEU A 89 -6.75 -0.05 -4.43
CA LEU A 89 -6.30 -0.79 -3.26
C LEU A 89 -6.35 -2.29 -3.52
N ASP A 90 -5.18 -2.89 -3.77
CA ASP A 90 -5.05 -4.33 -4.00
C ASP A 90 -4.47 -5.05 -2.78
N ILE A 91 -4.96 -6.25 -2.49
CA ILE A 91 -4.37 -7.17 -1.52
C ILE A 91 -3.32 -8.00 -2.27
N LEU A 92 -2.04 -7.81 -1.93
CA LEU A 92 -0.93 -8.53 -2.56
C LEU A 92 -0.72 -9.91 -1.95
N PHE A 93 -0.69 -9.96 -0.63
CA PHE A 93 -0.60 -11.15 0.21
C PHE A 93 -1.56 -11.02 1.38
N TYR A 94 -2.00 -12.15 1.90
CA TYR A 94 -2.67 -12.25 3.19
C TYR A 94 -2.03 -13.43 3.93
N GLU A 95 -1.12 -13.13 4.87
CA GLU A 95 -0.24 -14.13 5.48
C GLU A 95 0.42 -15.04 4.42
N ASP A 96 0.30 -16.36 4.55
CA ASP A 96 0.77 -17.36 3.57
C ASP A 96 -0.41 -18.04 2.84
N GLU A 97 -1.62 -17.46 2.95
CA GLU A 97 -2.81 -18.02 2.35
C GLU A 97 -2.77 -18.03 0.82
N ILE A 98 -3.37 -19.07 0.25
CA ILE A 98 -3.62 -19.20 -1.17
C ILE A 98 -5.14 -19.22 -1.34
N ILE A 99 -5.69 -18.16 -1.90
CA ILE A 99 -7.12 -18.01 -2.15
C ILE A 99 -7.34 -17.91 -3.66
N ASN A 100 -8.24 -18.74 -4.18
CA ASN A 100 -8.67 -18.67 -5.59
C ASN A 100 -10.19 -18.69 -5.63
N SER A 101 -10.80 -17.52 -5.59
CA SER A 101 -12.24 -17.33 -5.68
C SER A 101 -12.60 -16.35 -6.80
N LYS A 102 -13.88 -16.25 -7.14
CA LYS A 102 -14.38 -15.33 -8.17
C LYS A 102 -13.99 -13.86 -7.90
N ASP A 103 -13.99 -13.46 -6.64
CA ASP A 103 -13.84 -12.07 -6.23
C ASP A 103 -12.45 -11.74 -5.66
N LEU A 104 -11.66 -12.78 -5.28
CA LEU A 104 -10.38 -12.59 -4.63
C LEU A 104 -9.40 -13.71 -4.98
N ILE A 105 -8.24 -13.32 -5.48
CA ILE A 105 -7.10 -14.22 -5.73
C ILE A 105 -5.90 -13.73 -4.93
N ILE A 106 -5.39 -14.57 -4.04
CA ILE A 106 -4.22 -14.33 -3.20
C ILE A 106 -3.23 -15.49 -3.36
N PRO A 107 -1.95 -15.22 -3.56
CA PRO A 107 -1.32 -13.92 -3.84
C PRO A 107 -1.85 -13.26 -5.10
N HIS A 108 -1.77 -11.93 -5.17
CA HIS A 108 -2.24 -11.19 -6.34
C HIS A 108 -1.57 -11.71 -7.63
N PRO A 109 -2.33 -12.12 -8.65
CA PRO A 109 -1.82 -12.94 -9.76
C PRO A 109 -0.74 -12.26 -10.59
N LYS A 110 -0.73 -10.93 -10.70
CA LYS A 110 0.27 -10.16 -11.46
C LYS A 110 1.38 -9.55 -10.61
N LEU A 111 1.43 -9.84 -9.30
CA LEU A 111 2.39 -9.24 -8.38
C LEU A 111 3.84 -9.38 -8.87
N HIS A 112 4.21 -10.60 -9.26
CA HIS A 112 5.57 -10.98 -9.65
C HIS A 112 6.02 -10.45 -11.02
N GLN A 113 5.11 -9.84 -11.79
CA GLN A 113 5.37 -9.34 -13.15
C GLN A 113 5.46 -7.81 -13.20
N ARG A 114 5.14 -7.10 -12.11
CA ARG A 114 4.95 -5.67 -12.08
C ARG A 114 6.03 -4.96 -11.25
N LYS A 115 6.86 -4.19 -11.92
CA LYS A 115 7.95 -3.44 -11.26
C LYS A 115 7.44 -2.43 -10.24
N PHE A 116 6.33 -1.75 -10.54
CA PHE A 116 5.69 -0.78 -9.64
C PHE A 116 5.05 -1.41 -8.38
N VAL A 117 4.91 -2.74 -8.34
CA VAL A 117 4.55 -3.51 -7.15
C VAL A 117 5.80 -4.02 -6.44
N ILE A 118 6.73 -4.65 -7.16
CA ILE A 118 7.92 -5.28 -6.58
C ILE A 118 8.86 -4.24 -5.94
N LYS A 119 9.06 -3.08 -6.57
CA LYS A 119 9.98 -2.06 -6.03
C LYS A 119 9.57 -1.52 -4.66
N PRO A 120 8.31 -1.04 -4.45
CA PRO A 120 7.89 -0.64 -3.11
C PRO A 120 7.82 -1.82 -2.13
N LEU A 121 7.45 -3.02 -2.59
CA LEU A 121 7.37 -4.21 -1.74
C LEU A 121 8.74 -4.65 -1.21
N LEU A 122 9.82 -4.48 -1.99
CA LEU A 122 11.20 -4.72 -1.56
C LEU A 122 11.61 -3.90 -0.33
N GLU A 123 11.08 -2.70 -0.17
CA GLU A 123 11.43 -1.84 0.97
C GLU A 123 10.87 -2.39 2.29
N ILE A 124 9.71 -3.05 2.25
CA ILE A 124 8.98 -3.44 3.47
C ILE A 124 8.89 -4.95 3.70
N ALA A 125 9.14 -5.76 2.67
CA ALA A 125 8.91 -7.20 2.72
C ALA A 125 9.91 -8.02 1.88
N LYS A 126 11.18 -7.60 1.75
CA LYS A 126 12.18 -8.24 0.87
C LYS A 126 12.33 -9.75 1.06
N GLY A 127 12.18 -10.23 2.29
CA GLY A 127 12.32 -11.65 2.68
C GLY A 127 11.04 -12.47 2.56
N LYS A 128 9.87 -11.85 2.30
CA LYS A 128 8.60 -12.57 2.17
C LYS A 128 8.68 -13.56 1.02
N ILE A 129 8.36 -14.82 1.31
CA ILE A 129 8.31 -15.91 0.31
C ILE A 129 6.92 -15.93 -0.32
N HIS A 130 6.88 -15.95 -1.64
CA HIS A 130 5.63 -16.12 -2.39
C HIS A 130 5.15 -17.57 -2.26
N PRO A 131 3.95 -17.85 -1.68
CA PRO A 131 3.56 -19.21 -1.32
C PRO A 131 3.39 -20.17 -2.51
N ILE A 132 3.16 -19.67 -3.73
CA ILE A 132 3.05 -20.47 -4.95
C ILE A 132 4.40 -20.55 -5.68
N ILE A 133 5.05 -19.41 -5.95
CA ILE A 133 6.28 -19.33 -6.75
C ILE A 133 7.50 -19.85 -5.96
N LYS A 134 7.42 -19.87 -4.62
CA LYS A 134 8.50 -20.30 -3.71
C LYS A 134 9.79 -19.47 -3.82
N LYS A 135 9.69 -18.22 -4.26
CA LYS A 135 10.78 -17.23 -4.30
C LYS A 135 10.49 -16.09 -3.34
N SER A 136 11.54 -15.51 -2.78
CA SER A 136 11.41 -14.28 -2.00
C SER A 136 11.13 -13.07 -2.92
N ILE A 137 10.63 -11.98 -2.33
CA ILE A 137 10.45 -10.72 -3.08
C ILE A 137 11.78 -10.25 -3.69
N LEU A 138 12.90 -10.44 -2.98
CA LEU A 138 14.23 -10.12 -3.51
C LEU A 138 14.55 -10.93 -4.77
N GLN A 139 14.40 -12.25 -4.72
CA GLN A 139 14.62 -13.12 -5.88
C GLN A 139 13.68 -12.80 -7.05
N MET A 140 12.41 -12.50 -6.76
CA MET A 140 11.47 -12.08 -7.81
C MET A 140 11.87 -10.74 -8.44
N ALA A 141 12.46 -9.82 -7.67
CA ALA A 141 12.96 -8.55 -8.21
C ALA A 141 14.19 -8.74 -9.12
N GLU A 142 15.05 -9.71 -8.82
CA GLU A 142 16.20 -10.08 -9.66
C GLU A 142 15.76 -10.73 -10.98
N ASP A 143 14.68 -11.53 -10.94
CA ASP A 143 14.12 -12.21 -12.11
C ASP A 143 13.22 -11.32 -12.98
N LEU A 144 12.90 -10.12 -12.52
CA LEU A 144 11.89 -9.27 -13.14
C LEU A 144 12.31 -8.77 -14.50
N LYS A 145 11.52 -9.07 -15.53
CA LYS A 145 11.73 -8.64 -16.93
C LYS A 145 10.93 -7.39 -17.31
N ASP A 146 10.45 -6.64 -16.33
CA ASP A 146 9.75 -5.37 -16.56
C ASP A 146 10.76 -4.23 -16.64
N PHE A 147 10.95 -3.67 -17.83
CA PHE A 147 11.87 -2.56 -18.14
C PHE A 147 11.18 -1.19 -18.07
N SER A 148 9.93 -1.12 -17.60
CA SER A 148 9.23 0.15 -17.45
C SER A 148 10.01 1.13 -16.56
N GLU A 149 9.92 2.41 -16.90
CA GLU A 149 10.52 3.45 -16.08
C GLU A 149 9.78 3.54 -14.74
N ILE A 150 10.53 3.59 -13.65
CA ILE A 150 10.00 3.80 -12.31
C ILE A 150 10.92 4.74 -11.54
N LYS A 151 10.33 5.76 -10.95
CA LYS A 151 11.05 6.80 -10.21
C LYS A 151 10.57 6.87 -8.77
N LYS A 152 11.52 6.78 -7.84
CA LYS A 152 11.24 7.04 -6.42
C LYS A 152 10.99 8.53 -6.20
N ILE A 153 9.86 8.87 -5.59
CA ILE A 153 9.48 10.25 -5.29
C ILE A 153 10.13 10.67 -3.97
N LYS A 154 10.65 11.90 -3.92
CA LYS A 154 11.29 12.43 -2.71
C LYS A 154 10.32 12.72 -1.58
N GLU A 155 9.08 13.01 -1.92
CA GLU A 155 8.01 13.27 -0.97
C GLU A 155 7.66 12.02 -0.19
N GLN A 156 7.51 12.17 1.13
CA GLN A 156 7.18 11.06 2.03
C GLN A 156 5.67 11.04 2.33
N LEU A 157 5.16 9.82 2.49
CA LEU A 157 3.86 9.58 3.13
C LEU A 157 4.05 9.63 4.65
N LEU A 158 3.08 10.20 5.32
CA LEU A 158 3.07 10.24 6.79
C LEU A 158 2.42 8.96 7.33
N ASN A 159 3.05 8.36 8.33
CA ASN A 159 2.42 7.26 9.05
C ASN A 159 1.21 7.83 9.81
N PRO A 160 -0.01 7.26 9.69
CA PRO A 160 -1.22 7.75 10.34
C PRO A 160 -1.10 7.89 11.87
N VAL A 161 -0.40 6.99 12.54
CA VAL A 161 -0.11 7.07 13.98
C VAL A 161 0.66 8.35 14.30
N TYR A 162 1.63 8.74 13.46
CA TYR A 162 2.38 9.99 13.63
C TYR A 162 1.49 11.23 13.44
N ASN A 163 0.58 11.19 12.46
CA ASN A 163 -0.36 12.30 12.22
C ASN A 163 -1.33 12.51 13.38
N SER A 164 -1.80 11.43 14.01
CA SER A 164 -2.65 11.57 15.20
C SER A 164 -1.91 12.20 16.37
N LEU A 165 -0.63 11.86 16.58
CA LEU A 165 0.21 12.46 17.62
C LEU A 165 0.50 13.94 17.36
N LEU A 166 0.72 14.35 16.10
CA LEU A 166 0.97 15.74 15.73
C LEU A 166 -0.27 16.64 15.91
N SER A 167 -1.47 16.08 15.99
CA SER A 167 -2.71 16.82 16.21
C SER A 167 -2.96 17.19 17.68
N TYR A 168 -2.17 16.67 18.61
CA TYR A 168 -2.28 17.01 20.03
C TYR A 168 -1.34 18.16 20.40
N ASN A 169 -1.88 19.16 21.12
CA ASN A 169 -1.10 20.29 21.67
C ASN A 169 -0.14 19.85 22.79
N ASN A 170 -0.48 18.78 23.51
CA ASN A 170 0.32 18.20 24.57
C ASN A 170 0.38 16.68 24.43
N ILE A 171 1.59 16.14 24.30
CA ILE A 171 1.84 14.70 24.25
C ILE A 171 2.55 14.30 25.54
N VAL A 172 1.90 13.48 26.36
CA VAL A 172 2.52 12.89 27.56
C VAL A 172 3.10 11.53 27.19
N VAL A 173 4.41 11.39 27.38
CA VAL A 173 5.13 10.12 27.13
C VAL A 173 5.43 9.46 28.47
N GLU A 174 4.71 8.40 28.78
CA GLU A 174 4.91 7.58 29.98
C GLU A 174 5.59 6.24 29.61
N GLY A 175 6.34 5.70 30.56
CA GLY A 175 7.00 4.39 30.42
C GLY A 175 8.17 4.25 31.39
N ASN A 176 8.69 3.06 31.49
CA ASN A 176 9.87 2.76 32.32
C ASN A 176 11.13 3.46 31.80
N ILE A 177 12.12 3.66 32.67
CA ILE A 177 13.42 4.21 32.29
C ILE A 177 14.02 3.36 31.17
N GLY A 178 14.51 4.02 30.11
CA GLY A 178 15.14 3.35 28.95
C GLY A 178 14.23 3.12 27.73
N VAL A 179 12.91 3.42 27.79
CA VAL A 179 11.99 3.25 26.65
C VAL A 179 12.00 4.43 25.66
N GLY A 180 13.01 5.30 25.69
CA GLY A 180 13.20 6.34 24.69
C GLY A 180 12.31 7.59 24.83
N LYS A 181 11.67 7.81 26.00
CA LYS A 181 10.80 8.99 26.26
C LYS A 181 11.48 10.33 25.91
N THR A 182 12.75 10.47 26.29
CA THR A 182 13.52 11.70 26.06
C THR A 182 13.79 11.96 24.58
N SER A 183 13.95 10.90 23.78
CA SER A 183 14.14 11.00 22.32
C SER A 183 12.86 11.44 21.61
N LEU A 184 11.71 11.01 22.10
CA LEU A 184 10.41 11.39 21.53
C LEU A 184 10.03 12.84 21.88
N SER A 185 10.29 13.28 23.10
CA SER A 185 9.94 14.62 23.56
C SER A 185 10.81 15.75 22.98
N LYS A 186 11.94 15.42 22.33
CA LYS A 186 12.85 16.37 21.67
C LYS A 186 12.60 16.56 20.17
N LYS A 187 11.66 15.84 19.58
CA LYS A 187 11.22 15.98 18.19
C LYS A 187 9.93 16.77 18.10
#